data_b819f6a7ab93680843f7b8cf33c2d494
#
_entry.id   b819f6a7ab93680843f7b8cf33c2d494
#
_cell.length_a   1.000
_cell.length_b   1.000
_cell.length_c   1.000
_cell.angle_alpha   90.00
_cell.angle_beta   90.00
_cell.angle_gamma   90.00
#
_symmetry.space_group_name_H-M   'P 1'
#
loop_
_entity.id
_entity.type
_entity.pdbx_description
1 polymer ?
#
loop_
_entity_poly.entity_id
_entity_poly.type
_entity_poly.pdbx_seq_one_letter_code
_entity_poly.pdbx_strand_id
1 'polypeptide(L)'
;SSVLLVLLSVAFVGIGSSVLHPESSKIARMASGGAKGMAQSIFQIGGNVGRAIGPVAVALIVVPHGQGSIRWFALLAIIAIWLLARIGGWYRKQLEIYGRSKSKFDIENESHLTKHQIIVALLVLLVLMFSKDFYTANIQSYLTFYMIDKFGMSVASSQYVLFAFLVSTAIGLLIGGEVGDRYGRKYVIWFSILGSSPFALLLPYCNMTWTIILAILVGLVMSSAMSAILVYGTELLPGNVGMISGAFFGLSFGLGGIGSALFGWIADLTSIQHVFQLTAFLPLLGIAAYFLPNIKE
;
A
#
# COMPACT_ATOMS: atom_id res chain seq x y z
N SER A 1 19.74 -25.03 0.74
CA SER A 1 19.63 -24.01 1.80
C SER A 1 18.69 -24.50 2.88
N SER A 2 19.07 -24.39 4.15
CA SER A 2 18.18 -24.79 5.24
C SER A 2 17.01 -23.81 5.33
N VAL A 3 15.84 -24.29 5.65
CA VAL A 3 14.62 -23.46 5.85
C VAL A 3 14.91 -22.32 6.84
N LEU A 4 15.74 -22.58 7.86
CA LEU A 4 16.16 -21.59 8.84
C LEU A 4 16.89 -20.39 8.20
N LEU A 5 17.80 -20.62 7.25
CA LEU A 5 18.53 -19.54 6.56
C LEU A 5 17.57 -18.68 5.73
N VAL A 6 16.57 -19.28 5.08
CA VAL A 6 15.54 -18.53 4.36
C VAL A 6 14.72 -17.67 5.32
N LEU A 7 14.27 -18.24 6.44
CA LEU A 7 13.51 -17.49 7.44
C LEU A 7 14.30 -16.33 8.04
N LEU A 8 15.57 -16.55 8.37
CA LEU A 8 16.46 -15.49 8.85
C LEU A 8 16.66 -14.39 7.80
N SER A 9 16.86 -14.75 6.54
CA SER A 9 17.01 -13.79 5.44
C SER A 9 15.76 -12.92 5.29
N VAL A 10 14.58 -13.52 5.32
CA VAL A 10 13.30 -12.80 5.25
C VAL A 10 13.11 -11.89 6.48
N ALA A 11 13.49 -12.35 7.67
CA ALA A 11 13.44 -11.54 8.89
C ALA A 11 14.35 -10.29 8.78
N PHE A 12 15.57 -10.43 8.27
CA PHE A 12 16.47 -9.29 8.02
C PHE A 12 15.89 -8.29 7.00
N VAL A 13 15.27 -8.79 5.92
CA VAL A 13 14.56 -7.93 4.95
C VAL A 13 13.42 -7.19 5.64
N GLY A 14 12.65 -7.85 6.51
CA GLY A 14 11.58 -7.24 7.29
C GLY A 14 12.08 -6.12 8.21
N ILE A 15 13.17 -6.36 8.94
CA ILE A 15 13.82 -5.36 9.82
C ILE A 15 14.28 -4.15 8.98
N GLY A 16 14.97 -4.38 7.87
CA GLY A 16 15.40 -3.30 6.97
C GLY A 16 14.22 -2.50 6.43
N SER A 17 13.15 -3.17 6.03
CA SER A 17 11.93 -2.55 5.52
C SER A 17 11.21 -1.72 6.59
N SER A 18 11.19 -2.16 7.84
CA SER A 18 10.54 -1.45 8.94
C SER A 18 11.17 -0.07 9.24
N VAL A 19 12.45 0.09 8.97
CA VAL A 19 13.16 1.37 9.10
C VAL A 19 13.06 2.19 7.81
N LEU A 20 13.22 1.54 6.66
CA LEU A 20 13.28 2.21 5.36
C LEU A 20 11.98 2.94 5.01
N HIS A 21 10.83 2.30 5.19
CA HIS A 21 9.54 2.85 4.75
C HIS A 21 9.15 4.14 5.50
N PRO A 22 9.20 4.21 6.84
CA PRO A 22 8.89 5.43 7.58
C PRO A 22 9.84 6.59 7.25
N GLU A 23 11.14 6.34 7.20
CA GLU A 23 12.13 7.38 6.92
C GLU A 23 12.03 7.87 5.46
N SER A 24 11.84 6.98 4.50
CA SER A 24 11.65 7.37 3.11
C SER A 24 10.36 8.16 2.90
N SER A 25 9.27 7.78 3.58
CA SER A 25 8.01 8.53 3.58
C SER A 25 8.19 9.96 4.12
N LYS A 26 8.95 10.09 5.24
CA LYS A 26 9.28 11.39 5.83
C LYS A 26 10.12 12.25 4.90
N ILE A 27 11.12 11.66 4.23
CA ILE A 27 11.96 12.34 3.23
C ILE A 27 11.12 12.79 2.04
N ALA A 28 10.24 11.93 1.50
CA ALA A 28 9.33 12.26 0.41
C ALA A 28 8.42 13.44 0.77
N ARG A 29 7.86 13.44 1.98
CA ARG A 29 7.06 14.56 2.48
C ARG A 29 7.87 15.86 2.58
N MET A 30 9.12 15.79 3.03
CA MET A 30 10.01 16.95 3.16
C MET A 30 10.39 17.53 1.80
N ALA A 31 10.55 16.68 0.79
CA ALA A 31 10.87 17.07 -0.59
C ALA A 31 9.64 17.49 -1.41
N SER A 32 8.42 17.45 -0.86
CA SER A 32 7.16 17.55 -1.60
C SER A 32 6.84 18.94 -2.17
N GLY A 33 7.48 20.00 -1.66
CA GLY A 33 7.15 21.38 -2.07
C GLY A 33 5.67 21.77 -1.83
N GLY A 34 4.96 21.07 -0.92
CA GLY A 34 3.53 21.27 -0.63
C GLY A 34 2.62 20.18 -1.20
N ALA A 35 3.01 19.50 -2.28
CA ALA A 35 2.23 18.40 -2.89
C ALA A 35 2.50 17.08 -2.16
N LYS A 36 2.07 17.00 -0.89
CA LYS A 36 2.39 15.88 0.02
C LYS A 36 1.83 14.54 -0.46
N GLY A 37 0.61 14.55 -0.99
CA GLY A 37 -0.04 13.36 -1.53
C GLY A 37 0.65 12.81 -2.77
N MET A 38 1.01 13.68 -3.71
CA MET A 38 1.76 13.31 -4.91
C MET A 38 3.14 12.75 -4.57
N ALA A 39 3.89 13.39 -3.67
CA ALA A 39 5.21 12.92 -3.25
C ALA A 39 5.13 11.53 -2.58
N GLN A 40 4.11 11.31 -1.75
CA GLN A 40 3.86 10.02 -1.11
C GLN A 40 3.45 8.94 -2.12
N SER A 41 2.67 9.32 -3.13
CA SER A 41 2.28 8.40 -4.22
C SER A 41 3.49 7.98 -5.05
N ILE A 42 4.34 8.90 -5.45
CA ILE A 42 5.58 8.61 -6.21
C ILE A 42 6.47 7.65 -5.41
N PHE A 43 6.63 7.89 -4.10
CA PHE A 43 7.39 6.97 -3.23
C PHE A 43 6.79 5.56 -3.24
N GLN A 44 5.48 5.42 -3.08
CA GLN A 44 4.81 4.12 -3.03
C GLN A 44 4.80 3.39 -4.37
N ILE A 45 4.75 4.13 -5.49
CA ILE A 45 4.83 3.54 -6.83
C ILE A 45 6.15 2.82 -7.02
N GLY A 46 7.26 3.38 -6.54
CA GLY A 46 8.55 2.69 -6.60
C GLY A 46 8.49 1.28 -5.99
N GLY A 47 7.84 1.14 -4.83
CA GLY A 47 7.62 -0.16 -4.19
C GLY A 47 6.69 -1.09 -4.99
N ASN A 48 5.60 -0.56 -5.54
CA ASN A 48 4.64 -1.36 -6.32
C ASN A 48 5.20 -1.80 -7.68
N VAL A 49 5.96 -0.94 -8.35
CA VAL A 49 6.68 -1.29 -9.59
C VAL A 49 7.70 -2.39 -9.30
N GLY A 50 8.45 -2.29 -8.20
CA GLY A 50 9.38 -3.35 -7.78
C GLY A 50 8.67 -4.69 -7.54
N ARG A 51 7.50 -4.68 -6.89
CA ARG A 51 6.68 -5.88 -6.70
C ARG A 51 6.17 -6.47 -8.01
N ALA A 52 5.76 -5.63 -8.96
CA ALA A 52 5.28 -6.08 -10.27
C ALA A 52 6.41 -6.64 -11.15
N ILE A 53 7.60 -6.05 -11.11
CA ILE A 53 8.76 -6.49 -11.88
C ILE A 53 9.35 -7.80 -11.30
N GLY A 54 9.25 -8.04 -10.00
CA GLY A 54 9.82 -9.21 -9.35
C GLY A 54 9.46 -10.54 -10.01
N PRO A 55 8.19 -10.90 -10.17
CA PRO A 55 7.76 -12.13 -10.85
C PRO A 55 8.23 -12.24 -12.31
N VAL A 56 8.24 -11.11 -13.03
CA VAL A 56 8.73 -11.05 -14.42
C VAL A 56 10.23 -11.32 -14.48
N ALA A 57 11.00 -10.72 -13.57
CA ALA A 57 12.43 -10.95 -13.47
C ALA A 57 12.75 -12.41 -13.09
N VAL A 58 11.96 -13.03 -12.22
CA VAL A 58 12.07 -14.46 -11.92
C VAL A 58 11.81 -15.30 -13.15
N ALA A 59 10.73 -15.04 -13.90
CA ALA A 59 10.37 -15.79 -15.09
C ALA A 59 11.41 -15.68 -16.21
N LEU A 60 11.99 -14.49 -16.41
CA LEU A 60 12.92 -14.23 -17.51
C LEU A 60 14.38 -14.57 -17.15
N ILE A 61 14.76 -14.52 -15.89
CA ILE A 61 16.16 -14.69 -15.45
C ILE A 61 16.35 -15.98 -14.65
N VAL A 62 15.51 -16.20 -13.62
CA VAL A 62 15.73 -17.31 -12.70
C VAL A 62 15.29 -18.64 -13.29
N VAL A 63 14.15 -18.68 -13.98
CA VAL A 63 13.62 -19.90 -14.58
C VAL A 63 14.58 -20.46 -15.64
N PRO A 64 15.08 -19.69 -16.62
CA PRO A 64 16.00 -20.23 -17.63
C PRO A 64 17.42 -20.47 -17.13
N HIS A 65 17.92 -19.71 -16.15
CA HIS A 65 19.33 -19.79 -15.69
C HIS A 65 19.51 -20.48 -14.33
N GLY A 66 18.41 -20.98 -13.75
CA GLY A 66 18.40 -21.66 -12.46
C GLY A 66 18.49 -20.73 -11.24
N GLN A 67 18.23 -21.30 -10.06
CA GLN A 67 18.16 -20.55 -8.79
C GLN A 67 19.44 -19.79 -8.44
N GLY A 68 20.61 -20.25 -8.91
CA GLY A 68 21.88 -19.56 -8.67
C GLY A 68 21.97 -18.16 -9.28
N SER A 69 21.14 -17.84 -10.26
CA SER A 69 21.07 -16.52 -10.90
C SER A 69 20.49 -15.43 -9.97
N ILE A 70 19.79 -15.81 -8.90
CA ILE A 70 19.27 -14.89 -7.87
C ILE A 70 20.38 -14.00 -7.30
N ARG A 71 21.61 -14.52 -7.20
CA ARG A 71 22.77 -13.75 -6.71
C ARG A 71 23.02 -12.45 -7.48
N TRP A 72 22.65 -12.39 -8.76
CA TRP A 72 22.84 -11.19 -9.58
C TRP A 72 21.96 -10.02 -9.11
N PHE A 73 20.81 -10.29 -8.46
CA PHE A 73 19.99 -9.25 -7.89
C PHE A 73 20.67 -8.53 -6.71
N ALA A 74 21.75 -9.11 -6.13
CA ALA A 74 22.58 -8.41 -5.14
C ALA A 74 23.21 -7.12 -5.71
N LEU A 75 23.47 -7.05 -7.02
CA LEU A 75 23.95 -5.82 -7.67
C LEU A 75 22.95 -4.68 -7.54
N LEU A 76 21.65 -4.99 -7.64
CA LEU A 76 20.59 -3.97 -7.42
C LEU A 76 20.58 -3.50 -5.97
N ALA A 77 20.83 -4.39 -5.01
CA ALA A 77 20.95 -4.01 -3.60
C ALA A 77 22.14 -3.06 -3.36
N ILE A 78 23.28 -3.31 -4.00
CA ILE A 78 24.46 -2.42 -3.91
C ILE A 78 24.14 -1.04 -4.49
N ILE A 79 23.48 -0.98 -5.64
CA ILE A 79 23.04 0.29 -6.25
C ILE A 79 22.07 1.01 -5.30
N ALA A 80 21.11 0.28 -4.71
CA ALA A 80 20.16 0.85 -3.75
C ALA A 80 20.86 1.42 -2.50
N ILE A 81 21.87 0.73 -1.95
CA ILE A 81 22.69 1.20 -0.82
C ILE A 81 23.38 2.50 -1.20
N TRP A 82 24.01 2.58 -2.38
CA TRP A 82 24.70 3.77 -2.86
C TRP A 82 23.73 4.97 -3.02
N LEU A 83 22.56 4.74 -3.63
CA LEU A 83 21.53 5.76 -3.77
C LEU A 83 21.03 6.25 -2.40
N LEU A 84 20.75 5.33 -1.48
CA LEU A 84 20.28 5.67 -0.13
C LEU A 84 21.34 6.46 0.66
N ALA A 85 22.62 6.12 0.50
CA ALA A 85 23.71 6.89 1.11
C ALA A 85 23.76 8.33 0.59
N ARG A 86 23.54 8.54 -0.73
CA ARG A 86 23.44 9.88 -1.33
C ARG A 86 22.24 10.66 -0.81
N ILE A 87 21.08 10.02 -0.75
CA ILE A 87 19.84 10.62 -0.20
C ILE A 87 20.04 10.96 1.29
N GLY A 88 20.66 10.08 2.07
CA GLY A 88 20.98 10.31 3.48
C GLY A 88 21.88 11.53 3.69
N GLY A 89 22.87 11.73 2.82
CA GLY A 89 23.73 12.92 2.83
C GLY A 89 22.94 14.22 2.55
N TRP A 90 22.03 14.19 1.57
CA TRP A 90 21.11 15.31 1.31
C TRP A 90 20.18 15.58 2.50
N TYR A 91 19.58 14.52 3.05
CA TYR A 91 18.66 14.61 4.18
C TYR A 91 19.32 15.23 5.42
N ARG A 92 20.57 14.83 5.73
CA ARG A 92 21.35 15.42 6.82
C ARG A 92 21.52 16.93 6.65
N LYS A 93 21.86 17.41 5.44
CA LYS A 93 21.97 18.84 5.15
C LYS A 93 20.65 19.57 5.35
N GLN A 94 19.53 18.95 4.91
CA GLN A 94 18.21 19.54 5.10
C GLN A 94 17.85 19.63 6.60
N LEU A 95 18.14 18.61 7.40
CA LEU A 95 17.92 18.66 8.84
C LEU A 95 18.72 19.78 9.55
N GLU A 96 19.94 20.06 9.11
CA GLU A 96 20.75 21.18 9.62
C GLU A 96 20.10 22.53 9.27
N ILE A 97 19.54 22.68 8.07
CA ILE A 97 18.83 23.88 7.62
C ILE A 97 17.49 24.03 8.36
N TYR A 98 16.66 22.97 8.38
CA TYR A 98 15.35 22.99 9.04
C TYR A 98 15.46 22.97 10.55
N GLY A 99 16.50 22.36 11.15
CA GLY A 99 16.73 22.35 12.59
C GLY A 99 16.96 23.76 13.16
N ARG A 100 17.47 24.68 12.38
CA ARG A 100 17.55 26.11 12.69
C ARG A 100 16.21 26.85 12.52
N SER A 101 15.28 26.29 11.75
CA SER A 101 13.95 26.87 11.45
C SER A 101 12.77 26.21 12.21
N LYS A 102 13.06 25.31 13.13
CA LYS A 102 12.06 24.48 13.85
C LYS A 102 10.97 25.28 14.58
N SER A 103 11.22 26.56 14.85
CA SER A 103 10.28 27.44 15.56
C SER A 103 9.09 27.93 14.73
N LYS A 104 9.18 27.99 13.39
CA LYS A 104 8.10 28.55 12.56
C LYS A 104 7.20 27.49 11.91
N PHE A 105 7.74 26.34 11.55
CA PHE A 105 6.99 25.31 10.80
C PHE A 105 6.10 24.42 11.69
N ASP A 106 6.47 24.24 12.96
CA ASP A 106 5.68 23.47 13.92
C ASP A 106 4.52 24.27 14.52
N ILE A 107 4.62 25.60 14.52
CA ILE A 107 3.58 26.52 15.06
C ILE A 107 2.45 26.76 14.06
N GLU A 108 2.70 26.70 12.74
CA GLU A 108 1.68 26.94 11.71
C GLU A 108 0.78 25.72 11.42
N ASN A 109 1.03 24.56 12.04
CA ASN A 109 0.31 23.33 11.77
C ASN A 109 -0.24 22.63 13.05
N GLU A 110 -0.53 23.38 14.11
CA GLU A 110 -1.35 22.80 15.18
C GLU A 110 -2.75 22.51 14.62
N SER A 111 -3.13 21.23 14.61
CA SER A 111 -4.47 20.85 14.27
C SER A 111 -5.44 21.50 15.25
N HIS A 112 -6.37 22.30 14.81
CA HIS A 112 -7.44 22.89 15.64
C HIS A 112 -8.39 21.84 16.23
N LEU A 113 -8.06 20.54 16.08
CA LEU A 113 -8.86 19.41 16.53
C LEU A 113 -8.63 19.10 17.99
N THR A 114 -9.70 18.77 18.70
CA THR A 114 -9.62 18.28 20.07
C THR A 114 -8.94 16.90 20.11
N LYS A 115 -8.33 16.55 21.27
CA LYS A 115 -7.72 15.22 21.47
C LYS A 115 -8.72 14.08 21.17
N HIS A 116 -9.99 14.25 21.52
CA HIS A 116 -11.04 13.28 21.24
C HIS A 116 -11.25 13.09 19.73
N GLN A 117 -11.32 14.19 18.97
CA GLN A 117 -11.46 14.13 17.50
C GLN A 117 -10.27 13.45 16.83
N ILE A 118 -9.04 13.70 17.31
CA ILE A 118 -7.84 13.03 16.82
C ILE A 118 -7.89 11.52 17.08
N ILE A 119 -8.27 11.09 18.28
CA ILE A 119 -8.37 9.66 18.63
C ILE A 119 -9.44 9.00 17.77
N VAL A 120 -10.62 9.60 17.62
CA VAL A 120 -11.70 9.07 16.77
C VAL A 120 -11.24 8.98 15.33
N ALA A 121 -10.59 10.01 14.79
CA ALA A 121 -10.06 9.98 13.43
C ALA A 121 -9.03 8.87 13.22
N LEU A 122 -8.11 8.65 14.17
CA LEU A 122 -7.13 7.55 14.10
C LEU A 122 -7.81 6.18 14.14
N LEU A 123 -8.82 5.98 14.99
CA LEU A 123 -9.59 4.73 15.03
C LEU A 123 -10.34 4.48 13.72
N VAL A 124 -10.96 5.51 13.15
CA VAL A 124 -11.60 5.42 11.84
C VAL A 124 -10.58 5.04 10.76
N LEU A 125 -9.41 5.68 10.73
CA LEU A 125 -8.36 5.33 9.78
C LEU A 125 -7.90 3.89 9.95
N LEU A 126 -7.80 3.36 11.17
CA LEU A 126 -7.48 1.94 11.42
C LEU A 126 -8.52 1.00 10.82
N VAL A 127 -9.82 1.30 10.99
CA VAL A 127 -10.90 0.51 10.38
C VAL A 127 -10.83 0.55 8.86
N LEU A 128 -10.57 1.73 8.29
CA LEU A 128 -10.42 1.91 6.84
C LEU A 128 -9.21 1.18 6.28
N MET A 129 -8.08 1.21 6.98
CA MET A 129 -6.89 0.46 6.62
C MET A 129 -7.14 -1.05 6.70
N PHE A 130 -7.76 -1.52 7.78
CA PHE A 130 -8.17 -2.92 7.91
C PHE A 130 -9.00 -3.35 6.70
N SER A 131 -10.06 -2.61 6.38
CA SER A 131 -10.92 -2.88 5.22
C SER A 131 -10.12 -3.00 3.92
N LYS A 132 -9.33 -1.98 3.62
CA LYS A 132 -8.55 -1.88 2.40
C LYS A 132 -7.47 -2.95 2.31
N ASP A 133 -6.68 -3.13 3.38
CA ASP A 133 -5.50 -3.99 3.34
C ASP A 133 -5.90 -5.47 3.33
N PHE A 134 -6.94 -5.86 4.07
CA PHE A 134 -7.47 -7.22 4.01
C PHE A 134 -8.02 -7.54 2.62
N TYR A 135 -8.84 -6.66 2.03
CA TYR A 135 -9.36 -6.90 0.70
C TYR A 135 -8.25 -6.95 -0.37
N THR A 136 -7.31 -6.02 -0.30
CA THR A 136 -6.17 -5.98 -1.24
C THR A 136 -5.28 -7.22 -1.08
N ALA A 137 -5.05 -7.69 0.15
CA ALA A 137 -4.30 -8.91 0.43
C ALA A 137 -4.97 -10.15 -0.18
N ASN A 138 -6.31 -10.25 -0.09
CA ASN A 138 -7.06 -11.30 -0.76
C ASN A 138 -6.80 -11.30 -2.28
N ILE A 139 -7.01 -10.15 -2.94
CA ILE A 139 -6.79 -10.06 -4.38
C ILE A 139 -5.33 -10.39 -4.74
N GLN A 140 -4.35 -9.80 -4.07
CA GLN A 140 -2.94 -10.02 -4.39
C GLN A 140 -2.48 -11.46 -4.20
N SER A 141 -3.00 -12.15 -3.18
CA SER A 141 -2.57 -13.51 -2.86
C SER A 141 -3.37 -14.58 -3.61
N TYR A 142 -4.64 -14.33 -3.89
CA TYR A 142 -5.55 -15.39 -4.35
C TYR A 142 -6.19 -15.15 -5.71
N LEU A 143 -6.03 -13.99 -6.36
CA LEU A 143 -6.63 -13.74 -7.68
C LEU A 143 -6.20 -14.76 -8.73
N THR A 144 -4.91 -15.12 -8.77
CA THR A 144 -4.39 -16.14 -9.68
C THR A 144 -5.10 -17.49 -9.49
N PHE A 145 -5.20 -17.93 -8.24
CA PHE A 145 -5.87 -19.19 -7.91
C PHE A 145 -7.37 -19.13 -8.21
N TYR A 146 -8.00 -17.99 -7.93
CA TYR A 146 -9.41 -17.76 -8.24
C TYR A 146 -9.70 -17.85 -9.74
N MET A 147 -8.83 -17.26 -10.59
CA MET A 147 -8.96 -17.32 -12.04
C MET A 147 -8.77 -18.73 -12.60
N ILE A 148 -7.86 -19.51 -12.00
CA ILE A 148 -7.64 -20.92 -12.35
C ILE A 148 -8.84 -21.76 -11.91
N ASP A 149 -9.27 -21.65 -10.66
CA ASP A 149 -10.32 -22.46 -10.06
C ASP A 149 -11.69 -22.24 -10.72
N LYS A 150 -12.08 -20.96 -10.88
CA LYS A 150 -13.40 -20.61 -11.38
C LYS A 150 -13.54 -20.69 -12.91
N PHE A 151 -12.49 -20.31 -13.64
CA PHE A 151 -12.54 -20.12 -15.10
C PHE A 151 -11.63 -21.08 -15.87
N GLY A 152 -10.89 -21.97 -15.23
CA GLY A 152 -9.98 -22.91 -15.88
C GLY A 152 -8.81 -22.24 -16.60
N MET A 153 -8.41 -21.01 -16.19
CA MET A 153 -7.32 -20.32 -16.83
C MET A 153 -5.98 -21.02 -16.61
N SER A 154 -5.08 -20.90 -17.58
CA SER A 154 -3.69 -21.31 -17.38
C SER A 154 -2.99 -20.46 -16.30
N VAL A 155 -1.98 -21.01 -15.63
CA VAL A 155 -1.16 -20.27 -14.68
C VAL A 155 -0.58 -19.00 -15.31
N ALA A 156 -0.05 -19.10 -16.54
CA ALA A 156 0.52 -17.96 -17.24
C ALA A 156 -0.51 -16.84 -17.49
N SER A 157 -1.71 -17.20 -17.99
CA SER A 157 -2.77 -16.23 -18.26
C SER A 157 -3.28 -15.55 -16.98
N SER A 158 -3.42 -16.30 -15.89
CA SER A 158 -3.86 -15.75 -14.61
C SER A 158 -2.81 -14.80 -13.98
N GLN A 159 -1.51 -15.03 -14.24
CA GLN A 159 -0.46 -14.09 -13.84
C GLN A 159 -0.54 -12.75 -14.59
N TYR A 160 -0.95 -12.74 -15.86
CA TYR A 160 -1.20 -11.48 -16.57
C TYR A 160 -2.38 -10.69 -15.98
N VAL A 161 -3.40 -11.37 -15.48
CA VAL A 161 -4.52 -10.70 -14.78
C VAL A 161 -4.02 -10.05 -13.48
N LEU A 162 -3.21 -10.77 -12.71
CA LEU A 162 -2.60 -10.22 -11.48
C LEU A 162 -1.67 -9.03 -11.81
N PHE A 163 -0.87 -9.13 -12.87
CA PHE A 163 -0.03 -8.03 -13.33
C PHE A 163 -0.87 -6.79 -13.69
N ALA A 164 -1.95 -6.97 -14.46
CA ALA A 164 -2.86 -5.85 -14.81
C ALA A 164 -3.47 -5.20 -13.56
N PHE A 165 -3.87 -6.00 -12.56
CA PHE A 165 -4.30 -5.49 -11.26
C PHE A 165 -3.20 -4.68 -10.58
N LEU A 166 -1.95 -5.18 -10.52
CA LEU A 166 -0.84 -4.47 -9.87
C LEU A 166 -0.48 -3.15 -10.58
N VAL A 167 -0.53 -3.13 -11.91
CA VAL A 167 -0.36 -1.90 -12.69
C VAL A 167 -1.47 -0.90 -12.38
N SER A 168 -2.72 -1.35 -12.33
CA SER A 168 -3.86 -0.48 -11.99
C SER A 168 -3.73 0.10 -10.58
N THR A 169 -3.18 -0.65 -9.62
CA THR A 169 -2.90 -0.13 -8.27
C THR A 169 -1.85 0.97 -8.28
N ALA A 170 -0.80 0.85 -9.10
CA ALA A 170 0.22 1.88 -9.23
C ALA A 170 -0.37 3.18 -9.84
N ILE A 171 -1.21 3.05 -10.86
CA ILE A 171 -1.92 4.18 -11.47
C ILE A 171 -2.88 4.83 -10.47
N GLY A 172 -3.64 4.01 -9.73
CA GLY A 172 -4.56 4.49 -8.71
C GLY A 172 -3.89 5.31 -7.61
N LEU A 173 -2.69 4.91 -7.18
CA LEU A 173 -1.88 5.65 -6.22
C LEU A 173 -1.50 7.04 -6.72
N LEU A 174 -1.11 7.19 -7.99
CA LEU A 174 -0.79 8.51 -8.58
C LEU A 174 -2.01 9.42 -8.57
N ILE A 175 -3.11 8.92 -9.12
CA ILE A 175 -4.37 9.66 -9.19
C ILE A 175 -4.82 10.08 -7.79
N GLY A 176 -4.78 9.17 -6.82
CA GLY A 176 -5.19 9.43 -5.44
C GLY A 176 -4.35 10.50 -4.74
N GLY A 177 -3.04 10.55 -5.01
CA GLY A 177 -2.16 11.57 -4.45
C GLY A 177 -2.46 12.96 -4.98
N GLU A 178 -2.60 13.10 -6.30
CA GLU A 178 -2.91 14.38 -6.94
C GLU A 178 -4.32 14.87 -6.58
N VAL A 179 -5.33 13.99 -6.67
CA VAL A 179 -6.71 14.33 -6.34
C VAL A 179 -6.84 14.67 -4.86
N GLY A 180 -6.13 13.96 -3.97
CA GLY A 180 -6.11 14.25 -2.53
C GLY A 180 -5.52 15.61 -2.19
N ASP A 181 -4.50 16.05 -2.91
CA ASP A 181 -3.89 17.37 -2.71
C ASP A 181 -4.80 18.50 -3.23
N ARG A 182 -5.60 18.25 -4.29
CA ARG A 182 -6.49 19.27 -4.90
C ARG A 182 -7.86 19.36 -4.23
N TYR A 183 -8.52 18.24 -3.99
CA TYR A 183 -9.93 18.18 -3.56
C TYR A 183 -10.11 17.79 -2.09
N GLY A 184 -9.03 17.48 -1.40
CA GLY A 184 -9.06 17.10 0.01
C GLY A 184 -9.01 15.57 0.24
N ARG A 185 -8.25 15.18 1.26
CA ARG A 185 -7.89 13.77 1.53
C ARG A 185 -9.05 12.93 2.01
N LYS A 186 -9.95 13.52 2.82
CA LYS A 186 -11.16 12.84 3.32
C LYS A 186 -12.02 12.31 2.19
N TYR A 187 -12.26 13.12 1.16
CA TYR A 187 -13.09 12.73 0.01
C TYR A 187 -12.46 11.61 -0.81
N VAL A 188 -11.13 11.66 -1.00
CA VAL A 188 -10.40 10.58 -1.69
C VAL A 188 -10.48 9.29 -0.89
N ILE A 189 -10.27 9.33 0.42
CA ILE A 189 -10.37 8.13 1.27
C ILE A 189 -11.77 7.54 1.19
N TRP A 190 -12.80 8.36 1.33
CA TRP A 190 -14.19 7.93 1.26
C TRP A 190 -14.54 7.30 -0.08
N PHE A 191 -14.25 8.02 -1.18
CA PHE A 191 -14.53 7.54 -2.53
C PHE A 191 -13.72 6.30 -2.89
N SER A 192 -12.47 6.23 -2.49
CA SER A 192 -11.60 5.10 -2.85
C SER A 192 -12.04 3.79 -2.19
N ILE A 193 -12.40 3.82 -0.92
CA ILE A 193 -12.75 2.60 -0.20
C ILE A 193 -14.23 2.27 -0.46
N LEU A 194 -15.16 3.18 -0.19
CA LEU A 194 -16.58 2.93 -0.39
C LEU A 194 -16.95 2.83 -1.87
N GLY A 195 -16.36 3.68 -2.73
CA GLY A 195 -16.62 3.66 -4.17
C GLY A 195 -16.10 2.40 -4.87
N SER A 196 -15.16 1.65 -4.27
CA SER A 196 -14.75 0.34 -4.78
C SER A 196 -15.75 -0.78 -4.43
N SER A 197 -16.69 -0.56 -3.49
CA SER A 197 -17.64 -1.57 -3.02
C SER A 197 -18.49 -2.19 -4.13
N PRO A 198 -19.11 -1.45 -5.07
CA PRO A 198 -19.91 -2.08 -6.11
C PRO A 198 -19.08 -3.00 -7.01
N PHE A 199 -17.84 -2.65 -7.30
CA PHE A 199 -16.95 -3.49 -8.09
C PHE A 199 -16.54 -4.75 -7.31
N ALA A 200 -16.22 -4.61 -6.03
CA ALA A 200 -15.86 -5.71 -5.14
C ALA A 200 -17.04 -6.69 -4.97
N LEU A 201 -18.25 -6.20 -4.75
CA LEU A 201 -19.45 -7.01 -4.55
C LEU A 201 -19.85 -7.79 -5.81
N LEU A 202 -19.69 -7.19 -6.99
CA LEU A 202 -20.04 -7.83 -8.26
C LEU A 202 -19.00 -8.85 -8.72
N LEU A 203 -17.71 -8.65 -8.40
CA LEU A 203 -16.60 -9.46 -8.87
C LEU A 203 -16.81 -10.98 -8.71
N PRO A 204 -17.26 -11.51 -7.56
CA PRO A 204 -17.42 -12.94 -7.37
C PRO A 204 -18.54 -13.58 -8.22
N TYR A 205 -19.44 -12.79 -8.77
CA TYR A 205 -20.64 -13.28 -9.48
C TYR A 205 -20.56 -13.09 -10.99
N CYS A 206 -19.51 -12.44 -11.49
CA CYS A 206 -19.35 -12.12 -12.89
C CYS A 206 -18.67 -13.25 -13.70
N ASN A 207 -18.76 -13.17 -15.04
CA ASN A 207 -17.98 -13.97 -15.96
C ASN A 207 -16.50 -13.52 -15.99
N MET A 208 -15.65 -14.27 -16.67
CA MET A 208 -14.21 -14.05 -16.71
C MET A 208 -13.83 -12.63 -17.12
N THR A 209 -14.40 -12.10 -18.20
CA THR A 209 -14.07 -10.77 -18.74
C THR A 209 -14.41 -9.66 -17.73
N TRP A 210 -15.61 -9.71 -17.18
CA TRP A 210 -16.03 -8.73 -16.17
C TRP A 210 -15.25 -8.86 -14.87
N THR A 211 -14.90 -10.08 -14.45
CA THR A 211 -14.04 -10.29 -13.27
C THR A 211 -12.68 -9.59 -13.43
N ILE A 212 -12.07 -9.70 -14.63
CA ILE A 212 -10.80 -9.01 -14.92
C ILE A 212 -10.98 -7.48 -14.88
N ILE A 213 -12.01 -6.97 -15.56
CA ILE A 213 -12.30 -5.53 -15.58
C ILE A 213 -12.56 -5.00 -14.17
N LEU A 214 -13.39 -5.70 -13.39
CA LEU A 214 -13.72 -5.30 -12.01
C LEU A 214 -12.48 -5.35 -11.10
N ALA A 215 -11.63 -6.36 -11.24
CA ALA A 215 -10.38 -6.42 -10.50
C ALA A 215 -9.47 -5.21 -10.79
N ILE A 216 -9.32 -4.82 -12.07
CA ILE A 216 -8.57 -3.63 -12.47
C ILE A 216 -9.19 -2.36 -11.89
N LEU A 217 -10.52 -2.21 -11.95
CA LEU A 217 -11.22 -1.05 -11.37
C LEU A 217 -11.05 -0.97 -9.86
N VAL A 218 -11.17 -2.11 -9.16
CA VAL A 218 -10.88 -2.16 -7.72
C VAL A 218 -9.46 -1.75 -7.43
N GLY A 219 -8.48 -2.29 -8.15
CA GLY A 219 -7.08 -1.93 -8.01
C GLY A 219 -6.84 -0.44 -8.16
N LEU A 220 -7.41 0.15 -9.21
CA LEU A 220 -7.31 1.59 -9.50
C LEU A 220 -7.94 2.46 -8.40
N VAL A 221 -9.20 2.17 -8.05
CA VAL A 221 -9.98 3.01 -7.13
C VAL A 221 -9.50 2.83 -5.70
N MET A 222 -9.35 1.61 -5.20
CA MET A 222 -9.00 1.35 -3.79
C MET A 222 -7.58 1.79 -3.44
N SER A 223 -6.64 1.66 -4.39
CA SER A 223 -5.24 2.03 -4.13
C SER A 223 -5.04 3.53 -3.95
N SER A 224 -5.93 4.36 -4.51
CA SER A 224 -5.88 5.82 -4.36
C SER A 224 -6.05 6.28 -2.90
N ALA A 225 -6.63 5.44 -2.02
CA ALA A 225 -6.77 5.74 -0.59
C ALA A 225 -5.44 5.79 0.17
N MET A 226 -4.42 5.00 -0.23
CA MET A 226 -3.24 4.78 0.63
C MET A 226 -2.43 6.05 0.88
N SER A 227 -2.12 6.82 -0.17
CA SER A 227 -1.41 8.10 -0.02
C SER A 227 -2.23 9.12 0.77
N ALA A 228 -3.54 9.17 0.52
CA ALA A 228 -4.45 10.06 1.22
C ALA A 228 -4.55 9.71 2.72
N ILE A 229 -4.68 8.42 3.08
CA ILE A 229 -4.69 7.94 4.49
C ILE A 229 -3.40 8.33 5.20
N LEU A 230 -2.25 8.09 4.58
CA LEU A 230 -0.96 8.37 5.19
C LEU A 230 -0.74 9.86 5.42
N VAL A 231 -1.06 10.69 4.42
CA VAL A 231 -0.93 12.15 4.55
C VAL A 231 -1.93 12.67 5.58
N TYR A 232 -3.19 12.24 5.54
CA TYR A 232 -4.21 12.62 6.52
C TYR A 232 -3.78 12.27 7.95
N GLY A 233 -3.28 11.04 8.18
CA GLY A 233 -2.78 10.61 9.49
C GLY A 233 -1.60 11.45 9.98
N THR A 234 -0.67 11.82 9.09
CA THR A 234 0.46 12.69 9.45
C THR A 234 0.07 14.16 9.66
N GLU A 235 -1.07 14.59 9.14
CA GLU A 235 -1.65 15.93 9.39
C GLU A 235 -2.44 16.01 10.70
N LEU A 236 -2.99 14.87 11.16
CA LEU A 236 -3.59 14.79 12.51
C LEU A 236 -2.56 15.01 13.64
N LEU A 237 -1.32 14.56 13.44
CA LEU A 237 -0.23 14.65 14.42
C LEU A 237 1.06 15.16 13.76
N PRO A 238 1.15 16.45 13.43
CA PRO A 238 2.26 17.02 12.65
C PRO A 238 3.65 16.80 13.27
N GLY A 239 3.76 16.84 14.60
CA GLY A 239 5.01 16.61 15.31
C GLY A 239 5.53 15.15 15.28
N ASN A 240 4.70 14.18 14.85
CA ASN A 240 4.99 12.75 14.95
C ASN A 240 4.93 12.01 13.60
N VAL A 241 5.32 12.68 12.50
CA VAL A 241 5.23 12.14 11.13
C VAL A 241 5.89 10.76 10.99
N GLY A 242 7.09 10.57 11.54
CA GLY A 242 7.80 9.29 11.49
C GLY A 242 7.08 8.18 12.24
N MET A 243 6.53 8.48 13.43
CA MET A 243 5.77 7.52 14.23
C MET A 243 4.48 7.10 13.50
N ILE A 244 3.71 8.05 12.97
CA ILE A 244 2.47 7.77 12.23
C ILE A 244 2.76 6.99 10.96
N SER A 245 3.76 7.38 10.17
CA SER A 245 4.15 6.64 8.97
C SER A 245 4.60 5.23 9.32
N GLY A 246 5.41 5.05 10.36
CA GLY A 246 5.86 3.74 10.84
C GLY A 246 4.71 2.85 11.29
N ALA A 247 3.78 3.40 12.08
CA ALA A 247 2.59 2.68 12.53
C ALA A 247 1.71 2.27 11.34
N PHE A 248 1.45 3.16 10.39
CA PHE A 248 0.58 2.87 9.26
C PHE A 248 1.19 1.86 8.28
N PHE A 249 2.48 1.97 7.94
CA PHE A 249 3.14 0.96 7.13
C PHE A 249 3.24 -0.39 7.86
N GLY A 250 3.59 -0.37 9.15
CA GLY A 250 3.65 -1.59 9.96
C GLY A 250 2.30 -2.29 10.04
N LEU A 251 1.22 -1.53 10.26
CA LEU A 251 -0.14 -2.06 10.26
C LEU A 251 -0.55 -2.59 8.88
N SER A 252 -0.33 -1.83 7.79
CA SER A 252 -0.68 -2.29 6.44
C SER A 252 0.01 -3.60 6.08
N PHE A 253 1.32 -3.73 6.33
CA PHE A 253 2.03 -4.97 6.05
C PHE A 253 1.61 -6.10 6.99
N GLY A 254 1.42 -5.81 8.28
CA GLY A 254 0.95 -6.79 9.26
C GLY A 254 -0.45 -7.29 8.94
N LEU A 255 -1.38 -6.39 8.66
CA LEU A 255 -2.75 -6.73 8.26
C LEU A 255 -2.78 -7.52 6.94
N GLY A 256 -1.96 -7.12 5.96
CA GLY A 256 -1.82 -7.85 4.70
C GLY A 256 -1.34 -9.29 4.91
N GLY A 257 -0.33 -9.50 5.76
CA GLY A 257 0.19 -10.83 6.09
C GLY A 257 -0.82 -11.68 6.85
N ILE A 258 -1.46 -11.14 7.89
CA ILE A 258 -2.51 -11.82 8.67
C ILE A 258 -3.70 -12.14 7.76
N GLY A 259 -4.13 -11.18 6.92
CA GLY A 259 -5.22 -11.36 5.97
C GLY A 259 -4.95 -12.51 5.00
N SER A 260 -3.75 -12.54 4.39
CA SER A 260 -3.38 -13.63 3.47
C SER A 260 -3.39 -14.99 4.16
N ALA A 261 -2.84 -15.10 5.37
CA ALA A 261 -2.84 -16.36 6.12
C ALA A 261 -4.26 -16.81 6.50
N LEU A 262 -5.09 -15.88 6.99
CA LEU A 262 -6.48 -16.13 7.37
C LEU A 262 -7.31 -16.61 6.17
N PHE A 263 -7.18 -15.91 5.03
CA PHE A 263 -7.93 -16.26 3.83
C PHE A 263 -7.47 -17.58 3.22
N GLY A 264 -6.16 -17.94 3.32
CA GLY A 264 -5.69 -19.27 2.97
C GLY A 264 -6.33 -20.35 3.81
N TRP A 265 -6.34 -20.16 5.11
CA TRP A 265 -6.99 -21.10 6.02
C TRP A 265 -8.50 -21.24 5.75
N ILE A 266 -9.22 -20.14 5.48
CA ILE A 266 -10.65 -20.20 5.11
C ILE A 266 -10.82 -20.89 3.75
N ALA A 267 -9.96 -20.62 2.78
CA ALA A 267 -10.00 -21.24 1.46
C ALA A 267 -9.81 -22.77 1.54
N ASP A 268 -8.90 -23.24 2.39
CA ASP A 268 -8.66 -24.67 2.63
C ASP A 268 -9.87 -25.36 3.28
N LEU A 269 -10.62 -24.66 4.14
CA LEU A 269 -11.82 -25.17 4.79
C LEU A 269 -13.08 -25.09 3.90
N THR A 270 -13.11 -24.20 2.93
CA THR A 270 -14.30 -23.91 2.13
C THR A 270 -14.00 -23.92 0.62
N SER A 271 -13.69 -22.76 0.07
CA SER A 271 -13.22 -22.58 -1.31
C SER A 271 -12.65 -21.16 -1.50
N ILE A 272 -11.83 -20.99 -2.51
CA ILE A 272 -11.33 -19.67 -2.91
C ILE A 272 -12.48 -18.74 -3.33
N GLN A 273 -13.50 -19.27 -4.01
CA GLN A 273 -14.68 -18.50 -4.40
C GLN A 273 -15.42 -17.96 -3.19
N HIS A 274 -15.55 -18.74 -2.12
CA HIS A 274 -16.19 -18.29 -0.87
C HIS A 274 -15.39 -17.17 -0.19
N VAL A 275 -14.07 -17.24 -0.20
CA VAL A 275 -13.20 -16.16 0.31
C VAL A 275 -13.44 -14.86 -0.45
N PHE A 276 -13.55 -14.89 -1.78
CA PHE A 276 -13.87 -13.73 -2.59
C PHE A 276 -15.25 -13.15 -2.29
N GLN A 277 -16.25 -13.99 -2.07
CA GLN A 277 -17.59 -13.56 -1.65
C GLN A 277 -17.58 -12.90 -0.27
N LEU A 278 -16.90 -13.50 0.69
CA LEU A 278 -16.79 -12.98 2.05
C LEU A 278 -16.08 -11.63 2.09
N THR A 279 -14.92 -11.54 1.43
CA THR A 279 -14.11 -10.32 1.44
C THR A 279 -14.71 -9.18 0.61
N ALA A 280 -15.63 -9.46 -0.31
CA ALA A 280 -16.33 -8.46 -1.12
C ALA A 280 -17.09 -7.41 -0.28
N PHE A 281 -17.44 -7.74 0.96
CA PHE A 281 -18.14 -6.83 1.88
C PHE A 281 -17.18 -5.87 2.62
N LEU A 282 -15.88 -6.16 2.65
CA LEU A 282 -14.92 -5.33 3.38
C LEU A 282 -14.93 -3.85 2.93
N PRO A 283 -14.98 -3.52 1.63
CA PRO A 283 -14.99 -2.12 1.20
C PRO A 283 -16.19 -1.30 1.69
N LEU A 284 -17.30 -1.94 2.10
CA LEU A 284 -18.44 -1.26 2.71
C LEU A 284 -18.07 -0.56 4.02
N LEU A 285 -17.05 -1.03 4.73
CA LEU A 285 -16.51 -0.33 5.91
C LEU A 285 -16.00 1.07 5.56
N GLY A 286 -15.82 1.38 4.27
CA GLY A 286 -15.53 2.73 3.78
C GLY A 286 -16.54 3.80 4.22
N ILE A 287 -17.76 3.40 4.61
CA ILE A 287 -18.75 4.31 5.19
C ILE A 287 -18.22 5.00 6.46
N ALA A 288 -17.29 4.36 7.19
CA ALA A 288 -16.67 4.93 8.37
C ALA A 288 -15.89 6.22 8.09
N ALA A 289 -15.47 6.45 6.83
CA ALA A 289 -14.80 7.70 6.44
C ALA A 289 -15.66 8.95 6.62
N TYR A 290 -16.99 8.77 6.71
CA TYR A 290 -17.91 9.87 7.03
C TYR A 290 -17.55 10.56 8.37
N PHE A 291 -17.10 9.79 9.35
CA PHE A 291 -16.73 10.27 10.68
C PHE A 291 -15.37 10.95 10.75
N LEU A 292 -14.60 10.99 9.66
CA LEU A 292 -13.35 11.74 9.63
C LEU A 292 -13.65 13.26 9.68
N PRO A 293 -13.00 14.04 10.57
CA PRO A 293 -13.10 15.49 10.57
C PRO A 293 -12.47 16.11 9.32
N ASN A 294 -12.90 17.32 8.94
CA ASN A 294 -12.19 18.09 7.95
C ASN A 294 -10.96 18.74 8.60
N ILE A 295 -9.75 18.50 8.04
CA ILE A 295 -8.51 19.08 8.57
C ILE A 295 -8.24 20.48 7.97
N LYS A 296 -8.85 20.77 6.80
CA LYS A 296 -8.72 22.03 6.10
C LYS A 296 -10.03 22.82 6.24
N GLU A 297 -10.29 23.40 7.37
CA GLU A 297 -11.16 24.55 7.56
C GLU A 297 -10.54 25.52 8.54
#